data_e9e6370222441001f695d285dfe37e1d
#
_entry.id   e9e6370222441001f695d285dfe37e1d
#
_cell.length_a   1.000
_cell.length_b   1.000
_cell.length_c   1.000
_cell.angle_alpha   90.00
_cell.angle_beta   90.00
_cell.angle_gamma   90.00
#
_symmetry.space_group_name_H-M   'P 1'
#
loop_
_entity.id
_entity.type
_entity.pdbx_description
1 polymer ?
#
loop_
_entity_poly.entity_id
_entity_poly.type
_entity_poly.pdbx_seq_one_letter_code
_entity_poly.pdbx_strand_id
1 'polypeptide(L)'
;LNKKKIGLLAFITMLAIGMLIGCSNTNKENSADEKSEKTRVVKHELGETKVKENPKRVVVLELGFIDALLDAGIKPVGVADDDKAEQLIDKDVLKEIKGYKSVGTRAQPSLESIKLLKPDLIIADSERHKNVYKELSKIAPTIELKNLNANYDDLLNTELKVGEAVGKKAKVEKVVEEHKQKMKDLKAKAPKNPGNVLVIADANGNINARTSNFFTTGVLEQLGFKNALTDPTKEYSVKMTMEQLVKADPDKLIVMRNEKGHTPLAKQPLWKELKAVKNNQVYEVDVFKWSLRRSVQGANGIADEAEKLLFEGK
;
A
#
# COMPACT_ATOMS: atom_id res chain seq x y z
N LEU A 1 -66.89 -2.68 33.66
CA LEU A 1 -67.59 -3.70 34.44
C LEU A 1 -66.91 -5.04 34.37
N ASN A 2 -66.44 -5.44 35.55
CA ASN A 2 -66.29 -6.80 36.07
C ASN A 2 -65.36 -7.81 35.38
N LYS A 3 -64.31 -8.12 36.07
CA LYS A 3 -64.08 -8.95 37.28
C LYS A 3 -63.91 -10.44 36.96
N LYS A 4 -62.81 -10.95 37.42
CA LYS A 4 -62.51 -12.12 38.27
C LYS A 4 -62.10 -13.38 37.49
N LYS A 5 -61.15 -14.14 37.85
CA LYS A 5 -60.32 -14.53 38.99
C LYS A 5 -59.73 -15.92 38.65
N ILE A 6 -58.47 -16.15 38.88
CA ILE A 6 -57.85 -17.12 39.84
C ILE A 6 -58.02 -18.63 39.57
N GLY A 7 -56.89 -19.33 39.64
CA GLY A 7 -56.71 -20.75 39.98
C GLY A 7 -55.43 -21.33 39.26
N LEU A 8 -54.28 -21.28 39.76
CA LEU A 8 -53.48 -22.05 40.73
C LEU A 8 -53.92 -23.52 40.89
N LEU A 9 -53.13 -24.49 40.46
CA LEU A 9 -52.63 -25.62 41.26
C LEU A 9 -51.60 -26.47 40.53
N ALA A 10 -50.51 -26.68 41.22
CA ALA A 10 -49.45 -27.65 40.95
C ALA A 10 -49.93 -29.08 41.19
N PHE A 11 -49.31 -30.04 40.49
CA PHE A 11 -49.12 -31.39 41.09
C PHE A 11 -47.86 -32.06 40.53
N ILE A 12 -47.04 -32.46 41.45
CA ILE A 12 -45.77 -33.24 41.34
C ILE A 12 -46.20 -34.73 41.29
N THR A 13 -45.44 -35.54 40.49
CA THR A 13 -45.06 -36.94 40.79
C THR A 13 -44.13 -37.43 39.68
N MET A 14 -42.97 -37.68 39.86
CA MET A 14 -42.04 -38.66 40.45
C MET A 14 -42.22 -40.12 39.97
N LEU A 15 -41.09 -40.67 39.51
CA LEU A 15 -40.56 -42.05 39.51
C LEU A 15 -40.96 -42.98 38.35
N ALA A 16 -40.02 -43.53 37.60
CA ALA A 16 -39.27 -44.78 37.82
C ALA A 16 -38.37 -45.15 36.65
N ILE A 17 -37.14 -45.31 36.90
CA ILE A 17 -36.14 -46.35 36.64
C ILE A 17 -36.50 -47.42 35.61
N GLY A 18 -35.66 -47.55 34.61
CA GLY A 18 -35.58 -48.70 33.70
C GLY A 18 -34.20 -48.80 33.04
N MET A 19 -33.23 -49.43 33.72
CA MET A 19 -31.97 -49.87 33.10
C MET A 19 -32.28 -51.00 32.11
N LEU A 20 -31.77 -50.85 30.89
CA LEU A 20 -31.43 -51.99 30.03
C LEU A 20 -30.10 -51.71 29.38
N ILE A 21 -29.15 -52.52 29.79
CA ILE A 21 -27.81 -52.70 29.25
C ILE A 21 -27.96 -53.38 27.89
N GLY A 22 -27.45 -52.74 26.86
CA GLY A 22 -27.27 -53.33 25.54
C GLY A 22 -25.91 -52.92 24.98
N CYS A 23 -24.94 -53.74 25.23
CA CYS A 23 -23.66 -53.70 24.51
C CYS A 23 -23.88 -54.05 23.03
N SER A 24 -23.44 -53.22 22.09
CA SER A 24 -22.78 -53.73 20.92
C SER A 24 -22.32 -52.60 20.01
N ASN A 25 -21.07 -52.74 19.65
CA ASN A 25 -20.40 -52.35 18.42
C ASN A 25 -19.79 -50.98 18.30
N THR A 26 -18.52 -50.98 18.57
CA THR A 26 -17.47 -50.04 18.20
C THR A 26 -17.48 -49.75 16.69
N ASN A 27 -18.01 -48.57 16.32
CA ASN A 27 -17.56 -47.92 15.15
C ASN A 27 -16.90 -46.61 15.62
N LYS A 28 -15.56 -46.61 15.62
CA LYS A 28 -14.77 -45.41 15.64
C LYS A 28 -15.02 -44.67 14.33
N GLU A 29 -16.05 -43.84 14.30
CA GLU A 29 -16.04 -42.71 13.39
C GLU A 29 -14.95 -41.78 13.88
N ASN A 30 -13.87 -41.70 13.11
CA ASN A 30 -12.89 -40.65 13.18
C ASN A 30 -13.62 -39.33 12.90
N SER A 31 -14.12 -38.69 13.94
CA SER A 31 -14.38 -37.27 13.91
C SER A 31 -13.00 -36.61 13.81
N ALA A 32 -12.53 -36.41 12.58
CA ALA A 32 -11.49 -35.45 12.33
C ALA A 32 -12.02 -34.12 12.88
N ASP A 33 -11.46 -33.68 13.98
CA ASP A 33 -11.59 -32.30 14.46
C ASP A 33 -11.18 -31.39 13.29
N GLU A 34 -12.14 -30.99 12.48
CA GLU A 34 -12.01 -29.78 11.67
C GLU A 34 -11.85 -28.64 12.67
N LYS A 35 -10.60 -28.35 13.06
CA LYS A 35 -10.26 -27.09 13.67
C LYS A 35 -10.77 -26.01 12.73
N SER A 36 -11.93 -25.45 13.02
CA SER A 36 -12.45 -24.32 12.26
C SER A 36 -11.36 -23.26 12.25
N GLU A 37 -10.76 -23.02 11.08
CA GLU A 37 -9.72 -22.01 10.94
C GLU A 37 -10.30 -20.68 11.40
N LYS A 38 -9.69 -20.09 12.41
CA LYS A 38 -10.08 -18.77 12.90
C LYS A 38 -9.93 -17.75 11.79
N THR A 39 -10.94 -16.91 11.64
CA THR A 39 -10.99 -15.90 10.58
C THR A 39 -11.31 -14.54 11.18
N ARG A 40 -10.96 -13.47 10.46
CA ARG A 40 -11.36 -12.09 10.75
C ARG A 40 -12.03 -11.47 9.54
N VAL A 41 -12.84 -10.45 9.74
CA VAL A 41 -13.39 -9.60 8.68
C VAL A 41 -12.49 -8.37 8.52
N VAL A 42 -12.04 -8.13 7.30
CA VAL A 42 -11.23 -6.96 6.93
C VAL A 42 -12.06 -6.07 6.02
N LYS A 43 -12.24 -4.81 6.41
CA LYS A 43 -12.87 -3.78 5.58
C LYS A 43 -11.83 -3.18 4.63
N HIS A 44 -12.18 -3.03 3.37
CA HIS A 44 -11.32 -2.52 2.31
C HIS A 44 -12.12 -1.66 1.31
N GLU A 45 -11.51 -1.12 0.28
CA GLU A 45 -12.12 -0.14 -0.63
C GLU A 45 -13.39 -0.66 -1.35
N LEU A 46 -13.49 -1.95 -1.64
CA LEU A 46 -14.66 -2.54 -2.33
C LEU A 46 -15.61 -3.31 -1.41
N GLY A 47 -15.50 -3.14 -0.10
CA GLY A 47 -16.39 -3.79 0.87
C GLY A 47 -15.65 -4.45 2.03
N GLU A 48 -16.01 -5.69 2.34
CA GLU A 48 -15.38 -6.46 3.41
C GLU A 48 -15.13 -7.91 2.98
N THR A 49 -14.02 -8.47 3.42
CA THR A 49 -13.61 -9.83 3.10
C THR A 49 -13.25 -10.60 4.38
N LYS A 50 -13.76 -11.82 4.48
CA LYS A 50 -13.40 -12.76 5.54
C LYS A 50 -12.08 -13.43 5.19
N VAL A 51 -11.02 -13.20 5.98
CA VAL A 51 -9.67 -13.73 5.78
C VAL A 51 -9.27 -14.63 6.95
N LYS A 52 -8.33 -15.56 6.74
CA LYS A 52 -7.73 -16.34 7.81
C LYS A 52 -7.04 -15.43 8.83
N GLU A 53 -7.03 -15.80 10.11
CA GLU A 53 -6.32 -15.01 11.13
C GLU A 53 -4.82 -14.88 10.84
N ASN A 54 -4.20 -15.90 10.27
CA ASN A 54 -2.77 -15.92 9.97
C ASN A 54 -2.54 -16.48 8.57
N PRO A 55 -2.81 -15.71 7.49
CA PRO A 55 -2.56 -16.15 6.13
C PRO A 55 -1.05 -16.39 5.94
N LYS A 56 -0.70 -17.46 5.20
CA LYS A 56 0.67 -17.89 4.97
C LYS A 56 1.11 -17.74 3.52
N ARG A 57 0.15 -17.74 2.62
CA ARG A 57 0.38 -17.75 1.17
C ARG A 57 -0.26 -16.49 0.57
N VAL A 58 0.44 -15.37 0.73
CA VAL A 58 -0.07 -14.08 0.28
C VAL A 58 0.48 -13.74 -1.10
N VAL A 59 -0.41 -13.38 -2.02
CA VAL A 59 -0.07 -12.81 -3.33
C VAL A 59 -0.35 -11.32 -3.30
N VAL A 60 0.58 -10.52 -3.82
CA VAL A 60 0.46 -9.06 -3.93
C VAL A 60 0.51 -8.62 -5.39
N LEU A 61 -0.37 -7.68 -5.74
CA LEU A 61 -0.52 -7.21 -7.12
C LEU A 61 0.00 -5.79 -7.35
N GLU A 62 0.64 -5.19 -6.35
CA GLU A 62 1.38 -3.91 -6.44
C GLU A 62 2.67 -3.98 -5.63
N LEU A 63 3.68 -3.24 -6.07
CA LEU A 63 5.03 -3.29 -5.48
C LEU A 63 5.06 -2.75 -4.04
N GLY A 64 4.26 -1.73 -3.73
CA GLY A 64 4.20 -1.16 -2.39
C GLY A 64 3.69 -2.15 -1.33
N PHE A 65 2.89 -3.15 -1.71
CA PHE A 65 2.40 -4.17 -0.78
C PHE A 65 3.48 -5.19 -0.36
N ILE A 66 4.61 -5.25 -1.11
CA ILE A 66 5.74 -6.10 -0.72
C ILE A 66 6.32 -5.62 0.60
N ASP A 67 6.65 -4.32 0.69
CA ASP A 67 7.21 -3.73 1.90
C ASP A 67 6.25 -3.87 3.10
N ALA A 68 4.95 -3.60 2.89
CA ALA A 68 3.93 -3.75 3.93
C ALA A 68 3.83 -5.18 4.49
N LEU A 69 4.00 -6.20 3.64
CA LEU A 69 4.07 -7.59 4.09
C LEU A 69 5.38 -7.87 4.86
N LEU A 70 6.50 -7.34 4.40
CA LEU A 70 7.79 -7.51 5.06
C LEU A 70 7.80 -6.83 6.44
N ASP A 71 7.21 -5.66 6.56
CA ASP A 71 7.00 -4.96 7.82
C ASP A 71 6.11 -5.77 8.78
N ALA A 72 5.13 -6.50 8.24
CA ALA A 72 4.37 -7.49 9.00
C ALA A 72 5.16 -8.77 9.33
N GLY A 73 6.33 -9.00 8.71
CA GLY A 73 7.15 -10.20 8.86
C GLY A 73 6.67 -11.38 8.02
N ILE A 74 6.04 -11.10 6.88
CA ILE A 74 5.51 -12.10 5.95
C ILE A 74 6.14 -11.87 4.57
N LYS A 75 6.52 -12.97 3.90
CA LYS A 75 7.03 -12.91 2.54
C LYS A 75 5.91 -13.30 1.56
N PRO A 76 5.74 -12.55 0.46
CA PRO A 76 4.78 -12.93 -0.57
C PRO A 76 5.19 -14.23 -1.26
N VAL A 77 4.22 -15.07 -1.64
CA VAL A 77 4.47 -16.25 -2.48
C VAL A 77 4.35 -15.91 -3.97
N GLY A 78 3.70 -14.79 -4.31
CA GLY A 78 3.56 -14.30 -5.67
C GLY A 78 3.50 -12.77 -5.68
N VAL A 79 4.10 -12.17 -6.72
CA VAL A 79 4.16 -10.73 -6.94
C VAL A 79 3.86 -10.42 -8.40
N ALA A 80 3.01 -9.45 -8.67
CA ALA A 80 2.90 -8.85 -9.99
C ALA A 80 4.04 -7.84 -10.17
N ASP A 81 5.11 -8.26 -10.83
CA ASP A 81 6.37 -7.54 -10.94
C ASP A 81 6.68 -7.05 -12.37
N ASP A 82 5.67 -7.10 -13.26
CA ASP A 82 5.76 -6.73 -14.68
C ASP A 82 6.82 -7.56 -15.45
N ASP A 83 7.22 -8.73 -14.91
CA ASP A 83 8.34 -9.56 -15.40
C ASP A 83 9.67 -8.77 -15.51
N LYS A 84 9.83 -7.75 -14.66
CA LYS A 84 10.96 -6.82 -14.60
C LYS A 84 11.47 -6.59 -13.17
N ALA A 85 11.42 -7.63 -12.35
CA ALA A 85 11.72 -7.55 -10.93
C ALA A 85 13.02 -6.77 -10.60
N GLU A 86 14.12 -7.07 -11.30
CA GLU A 86 15.43 -6.43 -11.05
C GLU A 86 15.47 -4.93 -11.37
N GLN A 87 14.52 -4.43 -12.18
CA GLN A 87 14.39 -3.02 -12.50
C GLN A 87 13.43 -2.29 -11.54
N LEU A 88 12.44 -2.99 -11.01
CA LEU A 88 11.31 -2.40 -10.30
C LEU A 88 11.39 -2.58 -8.77
N ILE A 89 12.16 -3.55 -8.30
CA ILE A 89 12.26 -3.90 -6.88
C ILE A 89 13.72 -3.77 -6.44
N ASP A 90 13.94 -3.11 -5.32
CA ASP A 90 15.28 -2.95 -4.75
C ASP A 90 15.94 -4.31 -4.48
N LYS A 91 17.26 -4.39 -4.74
CA LYS A 91 18.03 -5.63 -4.63
C LYS A 91 17.93 -6.31 -3.25
N ASP A 92 17.87 -5.51 -2.19
CA ASP A 92 17.77 -6.07 -0.83
C ASP A 92 16.37 -6.62 -0.56
N VAL A 93 15.32 -5.97 -1.08
CA VAL A 93 13.95 -6.49 -1.05
C VAL A 93 13.86 -7.80 -1.84
N LEU A 94 14.46 -7.87 -3.04
CA LEU A 94 14.51 -9.10 -3.85
C LEU A 94 15.19 -10.26 -3.13
N LYS A 95 16.29 -10.00 -2.41
CA LYS A 95 16.96 -11.02 -1.57
C LYS A 95 16.02 -11.52 -0.48
N GLU A 96 15.29 -10.61 0.17
CA GLU A 96 14.40 -10.95 1.26
C GLU A 96 13.21 -11.79 0.81
N ILE A 97 12.59 -11.46 -0.34
CA ILE A 97 11.45 -12.21 -0.91
C ILE A 97 11.87 -13.39 -1.80
N LYS A 98 13.15 -13.78 -1.78
CA LYS A 98 13.65 -14.87 -2.63
C LYS A 98 12.73 -16.09 -2.60
N GLY A 99 12.37 -16.58 -3.78
CA GLY A 99 11.50 -17.75 -3.96
C GLY A 99 10.06 -17.46 -4.30
N TYR A 100 9.63 -16.18 -4.29
CA TYR A 100 8.33 -15.81 -4.85
C TYR A 100 8.24 -16.14 -6.34
N LYS A 101 7.05 -16.15 -6.89
CA LYS A 101 6.81 -16.34 -8.32
C LYS A 101 6.20 -15.07 -8.91
N SER A 102 6.66 -14.66 -10.10
CA SER A 102 5.95 -13.65 -10.87
C SER A 102 4.54 -14.12 -11.19
N VAL A 103 3.57 -13.26 -11.03
CA VAL A 103 2.19 -13.50 -11.46
C VAL A 103 1.80 -12.55 -12.59
N GLY A 104 2.78 -12.11 -13.37
CA GLY A 104 2.62 -11.25 -14.54
C GLY A 104 2.66 -9.77 -14.22
N THR A 105 1.98 -8.97 -15.04
CA THR A 105 2.04 -7.52 -14.89
C THR A 105 1.04 -6.99 -13.87
N ARG A 106 1.38 -5.87 -13.24
CA ARG A 106 0.45 -5.15 -12.33
C ARG A 106 -0.82 -4.71 -13.05
N ALA A 107 -0.72 -4.35 -14.34
CA ALA A 107 -1.89 -3.95 -15.13
C ALA A 107 -2.80 -5.13 -15.50
N GLN A 108 -2.22 -6.31 -15.72
CA GLN A 108 -2.93 -7.52 -16.13
C GLN A 108 -2.29 -8.74 -15.44
N PRO A 109 -2.59 -8.99 -14.16
CA PRO A 109 -2.07 -10.16 -13.46
C PRO A 109 -2.64 -11.45 -14.03
N SER A 110 -1.82 -12.49 -14.07
CA SER A 110 -2.20 -13.82 -14.54
C SER A 110 -3.02 -14.55 -13.48
N LEU A 111 -4.34 -14.64 -13.69
CA LEU A 111 -5.23 -15.39 -12.79
C LEU A 111 -4.84 -16.85 -12.68
N GLU A 112 -4.33 -17.46 -13.76
CA GLU A 112 -3.86 -18.83 -13.77
C GLU A 112 -2.63 -19.00 -12.86
N SER A 113 -1.62 -18.14 -13.02
CA SER A 113 -0.42 -18.16 -12.17
C SER A 113 -0.77 -17.95 -10.70
N ILE A 114 -1.69 -17.02 -10.39
CA ILE A 114 -2.17 -16.81 -9.02
C ILE A 114 -2.84 -18.06 -8.48
N LYS A 115 -3.73 -18.71 -9.25
CA LYS A 115 -4.44 -19.93 -8.84
C LYS A 115 -3.49 -21.08 -8.56
N LEU A 116 -2.44 -21.26 -9.37
CA LEU A 116 -1.42 -22.30 -9.19
C LEU A 116 -0.66 -22.13 -7.86
N LEU A 117 -0.51 -20.90 -7.37
CA LEU A 117 0.12 -20.63 -6.08
C LEU A 117 -0.76 -20.99 -4.89
N LYS A 118 -2.05 -21.30 -5.08
CA LYS A 118 -3.00 -21.64 -4.02
C LYS A 118 -2.91 -20.62 -2.86
N PRO A 119 -3.10 -19.33 -3.11
CA PRO A 119 -3.01 -18.32 -2.07
C PRO A 119 -4.13 -18.48 -1.04
N ASP A 120 -3.90 -18.00 0.16
CA ASP A 120 -4.91 -17.85 1.20
C ASP A 120 -5.29 -16.38 1.46
N LEU A 121 -4.61 -15.46 0.79
CA LEU A 121 -4.95 -14.05 0.70
C LEU A 121 -4.37 -13.44 -0.60
N ILE A 122 -5.14 -12.59 -1.26
CA ILE A 122 -4.69 -11.74 -2.36
C ILE A 122 -4.86 -10.28 -1.93
N ILE A 123 -3.80 -9.46 -2.10
CA ILE A 123 -3.84 -8.03 -1.88
C ILE A 123 -3.73 -7.33 -3.23
N ALA A 124 -4.79 -6.63 -3.60
CA ALA A 124 -4.96 -5.99 -4.90
C ALA A 124 -5.14 -4.46 -4.76
N ASP A 125 -4.91 -3.73 -5.84
CA ASP A 125 -5.10 -2.28 -5.90
C ASP A 125 -6.52 -1.93 -6.32
N SER A 126 -7.18 -1.05 -5.58
CA SER A 126 -8.59 -0.69 -5.74
C SER A 126 -8.93 0.05 -7.03
N GLU A 127 -7.94 0.67 -7.69
CA GLU A 127 -8.13 1.33 -8.98
C GLU A 127 -7.82 0.39 -10.14
N ARG A 128 -6.67 -0.30 -10.05
CA ARG A 128 -6.13 -1.11 -11.14
C ARG A 128 -6.87 -2.43 -11.30
N HIS A 129 -7.24 -3.08 -10.17
CA HIS A 129 -7.78 -4.44 -10.18
C HIS A 129 -9.28 -4.53 -9.97
N LYS A 130 -9.96 -3.40 -9.80
CA LYS A 130 -11.42 -3.32 -9.59
C LYS A 130 -12.23 -4.19 -10.56
N ASN A 131 -11.84 -4.20 -11.84
CA ASN A 131 -12.57 -4.94 -12.87
C ASN A 131 -12.35 -6.46 -12.80
N VAL A 132 -11.28 -6.92 -12.15
CA VAL A 132 -10.96 -8.36 -12.00
C VAL A 132 -11.14 -8.85 -10.56
N TYR A 133 -11.65 -8.00 -9.66
CA TYR A 133 -11.87 -8.33 -8.25
C TYR A 133 -12.70 -9.60 -8.04
N LYS A 134 -13.79 -9.73 -8.81
CA LYS A 134 -14.68 -10.90 -8.71
C LYS A 134 -13.97 -12.20 -9.08
N GLU A 135 -13.12 -12.16 -10.09
CA GLU A 135 -12.32 -13.29 -10.56
C GLU A 135 -11.24 -13.65 -9.54
N LEU A 136 -10.54 -12.67 -8.99
CA LEU A 136 -9.57 -12.86 -7.91
C LEU A 136 -10.23 -13.49 -6.67
N SER A 137 -11.41 -13.00 -6.29
CA SER A 137 -12.17 -13.50 -5.14
C SER A 137 -12.68 -14.94 -5.29
N LYS A 138 -12.76 -15.46 -6.53
CA LYS A 138 -13.03 -16.89 -6.78
C LYS A 138 -11.79 -17.77 -6.54
N ILE A 139 -10.59 -17.19 -6.56
CA ILE A 139 -9.33 -17.91 -6.32
C ILE A 139 -9.02 -17.98 -4.83
N ALA A 140 -9.10 -16.84 -4.14
CA ALA A 140 -8.85 -16.73 -2.70
C ALA A 140 -9.51 -15.46 -2.12
N PRO A 141 -9.65 -15.36 -0.78
CA PRO A 141 -10.01 -14.10 -0.13
C PRO A 141 -9.16 -12.96 -0.67
N THR A 142 -9.80 -11.91 -1.18
CA THR A 142 -9.14 -10.77 -1.83
C THR A 142 -9.53 -9.49 -1.12
N ILE A 143 -8.55 -8.65 -0.78
CA ILE A 143 -8.77 -7.29 -0.28
C ILE A 143 -8.23 -6.29 -1.30
N GLU A 144 -8.93 -5.19 -1.48
CA GLU A 144 -8.50 -4.11 -2.36
C GLU A 144 -8.17 -2.85 -1.57
N LEU A 145 -6.94 -2.37 -1.74
CA LEU A 145 -6.35 -1.25 -1.02
C LEU A 145 -5.84 -0.21 -2.02
N LYS A 146 -5.75 1.03 -1.60
CA LYS A 146 -5.18 2.09 -2.43
C LYS A 146 -3.66 1.96 -2.55
N ASN A 147 -3.14 1.98 -3.76
CA ASN A 147 -1.70 2.07 -4.05
C ASN A 147 -1.40 2.94 -5.26
N LEU A 148 -2.02 2.69 -6.42
CA LEU A 148 -1.70 3.39 -7.69
C LEU A 148 -1.83 4.92 -7.56
N ASN A 149 -2.95 5.40 -7.04
CA ASN A 149 -3.26 6.82 -6.87
C ASN A 149 -3.27 7.23 -5.39
N ALA A 150 -2.53 6.49 -4.55
CA ALA A 150 -2.44 6.78 -3.14
C ALA A 150 -1.71 8.11 -2.88
N ASN A 151 -2.26 8.92 -1.99
CA ASN A 151 -1.54 10.01 -1.34
C ASN A 151 -0.78 9.50 -0.10
N TYR A 152 -0.17 10.40 0.66
CA TYR A 152 0.61 10.01 1.83
C TYR A 152 -0.24 9.36 2.94
N ASP A 153 -1.44 9.88 3.20
CA ASP A 153 -2.33 9.31 4.23
C ASP A 153 -2.92 7.97 3.80
N ASP A 154 -3.28 7.83 2.52
CA ASP A 154 -3.71 6.56 1.94
C ASP A 154 -2.62 5.49 2.09
N LEU A 155 -1.35 5.86 1.90
CA LEU A 155 -0.20 4.98 2.06
C LEU A 155 -0.10 4.45 3.50
N LEU A 156 -0.19 5.33 4.51
CA LEU A 156 -0.17 4.92 5.92
C LEU A 156 -1.35 4.02 6.28
N ASN A 157 -2.54 4.35 5.77
CA ASN A 157 -3.73 3.53 5.97
C ASN A 157 -3.61 2.15 5.32
N THR A 158 -3.07 2.08 4.11
CA THR A 158 -2.80 0.82 3.40
C THR A 158 -1.85 -0.06 4.19
N GLU A 159 -0.78 0.50 4.73
CA GLU A 159 0.19 -0.20 5.58
C GLU A 159 -0.52 -0.86 6.78
N LEU A 160 -1.32 -0.08 7.52
CA LEU A 160 -2.11 -0.56 8.66
C LEU A 160 -3.12 -1.65 8.27
N LYS A 161 -3.77 -1.50 7.11
CA LYS A 161 -4.73 -2.48 6.58
C LYS A 161 -4.08 -3.80 6.20
N VAL A 162 -2.88 -3.78 5.62
CA VAL A 162 -2.10 -5.00 5.38
C VAL A 162 -1.79 -5.69 6.71
N GLY A 163 -1.31 -4.95 7.72
CA GLY A 163 -1.06 -5.49 9.06
C GLY A 163 -2.30 -6.12 9.71
N GLU A 164 -3.47 -5.48 9.58
CA GLU A 164 -4.75 -6.01 10.02
C GLU A 164 -5.09 -7.32 9.30
N ALA A 165 -5.00 -7.33 7.96
CA ALA A 165 -5.36 -8.47 7.13
C ALA A 165 -4.52 -9.72 7.44
N VAL A 166 -3.24 -9.54 7.73
CA VAL A 166 -2.32 -10.66 8.01
C VAL A 166 -2.14 -10.98 9.50
N GLY A 167 -2.92 -10.34 10.38
CA GLY A 167 -2.85 -10.62 11.83
C GLY A 167 -1.62 -10.08 12.54
N LYS A 168 -1.03 -9.02 12.01
CA LYS A 168 0.18 -8.38 12.52
C LYS A 168 0.00 -6.89 12.84
N LYS A 169 -1.24 -6.50 13.15
CA LYS A 169 -1.63 -5.10 13.36
C LYS A 169 -0.66 -4.35 14.28
N ALA A 170 -0.42 -4.83 15.49
CA ALA A 170 0.45 -4.15 16.46
C ALA A 170 1.89 -3.97 15.97
N LYS A 171 2.42 -4.93 15.18
CA LYS A 171 3.76 -4.82 14.59
C LYS A 171 3.82 -3.71 13.57
N VAL A 172 2.83 -3.64 12.68
CA VAL A 172 2.77 -2.63 11.63
C VAL A 172 2.42 -1.24 12.18
N GLU A 173 1.56 -1.15 13.20
CA GLU A 173 1.31 0.12 13.91
C GLU A 173 2.62 0.72 14.44
N LYS A 174 3.51 -0.10 15.00
CA LYS A 174 4.83 0.36 15.46
C LYS A 174 5.68 0.90 14.30
N VAL A 175 5.70 0.22 13.15
CA VAL A 175 6.43 0.70 11.95
C VAL A 175 5.90 2.06 11.50
N VAL A 176 4.58 2.23 11.46
CA VAL A 176 3.96 3.51 11.07
C VAL A 176 4.28 4.62 12.08
N GLU A 177 4.27 4.34 13.37
CA GLU A 177 4.64 5.34 14.38
C GLU A 177 6.14 5.70 14.32
N GLU A 178 7.02 4.75 14.10
CA GLU A 178 8.45 5.00 13.88
C GLU A 178 8.68 5.88 12.64
N HIS A 179 7.93 5.62 11.56
CA HIS A 179 7.95 6.48 10.37
C HIS A 179 7.48 7.91 10.66
N LYS A 180 6.35 8.09 11.35
CA LYS A 180 5.85 9.42 11.73
C LYS A 180 6.85 10.18 12.59
N GLN A 181 7.50 9.50 13.53
CA GLN A 181 8.53 10.10 14.36
C GLN A 181 9.73 10.53 13.51
N LYS A 182 10.18 9.69 12.57
CA LYS A 182 11.24 10.03 11.61
C LYS A 182 10.89 11.28 10.79
N MET A 183 9.66 11.37 10.27
CA MET A 183 9.21 12.56 9.52
C MET A 183 9.28 13.81 10.38
N LYS A 184 8.85 13.72 11.65
CA LYS A 184 8.92 14.84 12.61
C LYS A 184 10.36 15.27 12.90
N ASP A 185 11.26 14.31 13.09
CA ASP A 185 12.68 14.59 13.38
C ASP A 185 13.37 15.23 12.16
N LEU A 186 13.10 14.74 10.95
CA LEU A 186 13.61 15.32 9.72
C LEU A 186 13.06 16.73 9.49
N LYS A 187 11.76 16.95 9.72
CA LYS A 187 11.16 18.28 9.64
C LYS A 187 11.82 19.28 10.59
N ALA A 188 12.22 18.84 11.78
CA ALA A 188 12.91 19.72 12.75
C ALA A 188 14.32 20.12 12.28
N LYS A 189 14.96 19.33 11.42
CA LYS A 189 16.27 19.61 10.81
C LYS A 189 16.14 20.42 9.51
N ALA A 190 14.95 20.44 8.89
CA ALA A 190 14.74 21.15 7.64
C ALA A 190 15.04 22.66 7.79
N PRO A 191 15.47 23.35 6.73
CA PRO A 191 15.63 24.80 6.73
C PRO A 191 14.36 25.51 7.19
N LYS A 192 14.46 26.57 7.97
CA LYS A 192 13.29 27.33 8.48
C LYS A 192 12.34 27.79 7.36
N ASN A 193 12.90 28.11 6.18
CA ASN A 193 12.16 28.49 4.98
C ASN A 193 12.61 27.59 3.83
N PRO A 194 12.10 26.33 3.75
CA PRO A 194 12.56 25.37 2.76
C PRO A 194 12.14 25.76 1.33
N GLY A 195 11.23 26.71 1.17
CA GLY A 195 10.69 27.14 -0.11
C GLY A 195 9.63 26.18 -0.65
N ASN A 196 9.30 26.37 -1.93
CA ASN A 196 8.43 25.45 -2.64
C ASN A 196 9.25 24.47 -3.49
N VAL A 197 8.67 23.29 -3.71
CA VAL A 197 9.25 22.23 -4.52
C VAL A 197 8.23 21.77 -5.56
N LEU A 198 8.69 21.47 -6.75
CA LEU A 198 7.90 20.78 -7.75
C LEU A 198 8.56 19.45 -8.10
N VAL A 199 7.78 18.38 -8.02
CA VAL A 199 8.19 17.06 -8.49
C VAL A 199 7.59 16.82 -9.86
N ILE A 200 8.43 16.51 -10.84
CA ILE A 200 7.99 16.15 -12.19
C ILE A 200 8.51 14.78 -12.60
N ALA A 201 7.74 14.05 -13.40
CA ALA A 201 8.27 12.95 -14.18
C ALA A 201 8.52 13.45 -15.60
N ASP A 202 9.78 13.31 -16.05
CA ASP A 202 10.15 13.58 -17.42
C ASP A 202 10.08 12.29 -18.24
N ALA A 203 9.12 12.22 -19.14
CA ALA A 203 8.97 11.13 -20.10
C ALA A 203 9.29 11.66 -21.50
N ASN A 204 10.58 11.61 -21.89
CA ASN A 204 11.05 12.07 -23.20
C ASN A 204 10.65 13.51 -23.53
N GLY A 205 10.85 14.42 -22.58
CA GLY A 205 10.50 15.84 -22.74
C GLY A 205 9.04 16.19 -22.46
N ASN A 206 8.21 15.21 -22.08
CA ASN A 206 6.85 15.44 -21.59
C ASN A 206 6.87 15.63 -20.07
N ILE A 207 6.36 16.74 -19.60
CA ILE A 207 6.33 17.10 -18.19
C ILE A 207 5.03 16.61 -17.57
N ASN A 208 5.13 15.69 -16.60
CA ASN A 208 4.03 15.27 -15.77
C ASN A 208 4.30 15.73 -14.33
N ALA A 209 3.74 16.85 -13.94
CA ALA A 209 3.93 17.43 -12.61
C ALA A 209 3.07 16.72 -11.57
N ARG A 210 3.63 16.50 -10.39
CA ARG A 210 2.98 15.81 -9.28
C ARG A 210 2.25 16.81 -8.39
N THR A 211 1.00 16.54 -8.13
CA THR A 211 0.16 17.35 -7.23
C THR A 211 0.36 16.92 -5.77
N SER A 212 -0.25 17.62 -4.82
CA SER A 212 -0.25 17.23 -3.41
C SER A 212 -1.00 15.89 -3.15
N ASN A 213 -1.75 15.39 -4.13
CA ASN A 213 -2.37 14.07 -4.06
C ASN A 213 -1.42 12.91 -4.44
N PHE A 214 -0.18 13.20 -4.81
CA PHE A 214 0.80 12.17 -5.06
C PHE A 214 1.63 11.87 -3.80
N PHE A 215 1.82 10.59 -3.46
CA PHE A 215 2.44 10.17 -2.20
C PHE A 215 3.81 10.82 -1.93
N THR A 216 4.67 10.91 -2.95
CA THR A 216 6.00 11.52 -2.82
C THR A 216 5.92 13.00 -2.46
N THR A 217 4.99 13.74 -3.08
CA THR A 217 4.75 15.15 -2.74
C THR A 217 4.29 15.27 -1.29
N GLY A 218 3.40 14.38 -0.85
CA GLY A 218 2.98 14.30 0.55
C GLY A 218 4.15 14.04 1.51
N VAL A 219 5.11 13.17 1.15
CA VAL A 219 6.34 12.98 1.95
C VAL A 219 7.12 14.30 2.08
N LEU A 220 7.32 15.03 1.00
CA LEU A 220 8.03 16.32 1.03
C LEU A 220 7.27 17.37 1.85
N GLU A 221 5.95 17.38 1.81
CA GLU A 221 5.11 18.24 2.64
C GLU A 221 5.23 17.90 4.13
N GLN A 222 5.39 16.61 4.50
CA GLN A 222 5.72 16.23 5.89
C GLN A 222 7.07 16.80 6.35
N LEU A 223 8.02 16.96 5.43
CA LEU A 223 9.33 17.58 5.71
C LEU A 223 9.28 19.12 5.76
N GLY A 224 8.12 19.74 5.46
CA GLY A 224 7.89 21.19 5.55
C GLY A 224 7.99 21.93 4.22
N PHE A 225 8.23 21.25 3.10
CA PHE A 225 8.16 21.87 1.77
C PHE A 225 6.71 22.16 1.37
N LYS A 226 6.51 23.12 0.47
CA LYS A 226 5.21 23.39 -0.14
C LYS A 226 5.26 22.95 -1.60
N ASN A 227 4.19 22.35 -2.10
CA ASN A 227 4.09 22.09 -3.53
C ASN A 227 4.01 23.42 -4.29
N ALA A 228 4.79 23.59 -5.37
CA ALA A 228 4.71 24.77 -6.22
C ALA A 228 3.39 24.81 -7.03
N LEU A 229 2.72 23.67 -7.22
CA LEU A 229 1.36 23.64 -7.77
C LEU A 229 0.36 23.95 -6.68
N THR A 230 -0.27 25.12 -6.80
CA THR A 230 -1.25 25.61 -5.80
C THR A 230 -2.70 25.36 -6.19
N ASP A 231 -2.95 25.02 -7.46
CA ASP A 231 -4.32 24.78 -7.94
C ASP A 231 -4.87 23.46 -7.37
N PRO A 232 -6.03 23.51 -6.68
CA PRO A 232 -6.63 22.31 -6.11
C PRO A 232 -7.12 21.39 -7.24
N THR A 233 -6.65 20.15 -7.24
CA THR A 233 -7.11 19.10 -8.14
C THR A 233 -7.20 17.79 -7.38
N LYS A 234 -8.07 16.89 -7.84
CA LYS A 234 -8.14 15.51 -7.32
C LYS A 234 -7.16 14.58 -8.03
N GLU A 235 -6.60 15.02 -9.14
CA GLU A 235 -5.63 14.24 -9.90
C GLU A 235 -4.31 14.14 -9.15
N TYR A 236 -3.63 13.01 -9.25
CA TYR A 236 -2.29 12.82 -8.68
C TYR A 236 -1.17 13.43 -9.53
N SER A 237 -1.46 13.74 -10.81
CA SER A 237 -0.53 14.41 -11.71
C SER A 237 -1.26 15.21 -12.79
N VAL A 238 -0.60 16.27 -13.26
CA VAL A 238 -1.07 17.10 -14.36
C VAL A 238 0.00 17.23 -15.44
N LYS A 239 -0.38 17.19 -16.70
CA LYS A 239 0.53 17.50 -17.81
C LYS A 239 0.80 19.01 -17.82
N MET A 240 2.06 19.38 -18.04
CA MET A 240 2.50 20.78 -18.11
C MET A 240 3.29 21.04 -19.40
N THR A 241 3.19 22.26 -19.89
CA THR A 241 4.12 22.81 -20.87
C THR A 241 5.31 23.48 -20.16
N MET A 242 6.37 23.82 -20.90
CA MET A 242 7.50 24.58 -20.34
C MET A 242 7.07 25.98 -19.85
N GLU A 243 6.15 26.64 -20.55
CA GLU A 243 5.60 27.94 -20.14
C GLU A 243 4.87 27.82 -18.80
N GLN A 244 4.09 26.75 -18.60
CA GLN A 244 3.42 26.49 -17.33
C GLN A 244 4.42 26.17 -16.21
N LEU A 245 5.51 25.45 -16.51
CA LEU A 245 6.57 25.18 -15.55
C LEU A 245 7.30 26.47 -15.15
N VAL A 246 7.59 27.36 -16.11
CA VAL A 246 8.18 28.69 -15.84
C VAL A 246 7.21 29.54 -15.01
N LYS A 247 5.91 29.47 -15.28
CA LYS A 247 4.90 30.20 -14.47
C LYS A 247 4.80 29.67 -13.04
N ALA A 248 4.93 28.36 -12.83
CA ALA A 248 4.96 27.75 -11.49
C ALA A 248 6.23 28.13 -10.72
N ASP A 249 7.32 28.34 -11.42
CA ASP A 249 8.65 28.83 -10.98
C ASP A 249 9.09 28.28 -9.62
N PRO A 250 9.29 26.96 -9.48
CA PRO A 250 9.63 26.36 -8.21
C PRO A 250 11.02 26.81 -7.70
N ASP A 251 11.14 26.94 -6.36
CA ASP A 251 12.44 27.16 -5.72
C ASP A 251 13.37 25.97 -5.92
N LYS A 252 12.80 24.76 -5.91
CA LYS A 252 13.48 23.48 -6.12
C LYS A 252 12.70 22.62 -7.11
N LEU A 253 13.39 22.00 -8.05
CA LEU A 253 12.81 21.12 -9.05
C LEU A 253 13.37 19.70 -8.91
N ILE A 254 12.51 18.74 -8.63
CA ILE A 254 12.86 17.32 -8.60
C ILE A 254 12.36 16.67 -9.90
N VAL A 255 13.28 16.07 -10.65
CA VAL A 255 13.01 15.44 -11.93
C VAL A 255 13.17 13.92 -11.77
N MET A 256 12.05 13.20 -11.76
CA MET A 256 12.04 11.74 -11.70
C MET A 256 12.34 11.15 -13.07
N ARG A 257 13.38 10.32 -13.16
CA ARG A 257 13.85 9.68 -14.40
C ARG A 257 14.40 8.28 -14.14
N ASN A 258 14.41 7.45 -15.15
CA ASN A 258 15.07 6.14 -15.13
C ASN A 258 16.34 6.10 -16.00
N GLU A 259 16.63 7.17 -16.73
CA GLU A 259 17.80 7.27 -17.61
C GLU A 259 18.90 8.08 -16.94
N LYS A 260 20.15 7.68 -17.19
CA LYS A 260 21.32 8.45 -16.75
C LYS A 260 21.52 9.70 -17.63
N GLY A 261 22.07 10.75 -17.04
CA GLY A 261 22.37 12.01 -17.72
C GLY A 261 21.28 13.07 -17.45
N HIS A 262 21.49 14.26 -18.03
CA HIS A 262 20.60 15.38 -17.81
C HIS A 262 19.26 15.21 -18.53
N THR A 263 18.22 15.75 -17.92
CA THR A 263 16.87 15.78 -18.51
C THR A 263 16.88 16.40 -19.91
N PRO A 264 16.19 15.81 -20.92
CA PRO A 264 16.00 16.43 -22.23
C PRO A 264 15.39 17.83 -22.17
N LEU A 265 14.63 18.14 -21.09
CA LEU A 265 14.08 19.47 -20.85
C LEU A 265 15.17 20.56 -20.78
N ALA A 266 16.40 20.20 -20.36
CA ALA A 266 17.52 21.13 -20.28
C ALA A 266 17.93 21.72 -21.65
N LYS A 267 17.50 21.12 -22.75
CA LYS A 267 17.72 21.64 -24.13
C LYS A 267 16.70 22.68 -24.54
N GLN A 268 15.60 22.82 -23.81
CA GLN A 268 14.56 23.81 -24.15
C GLN A 268 14.97 25.22 -23.75
N PRO A 269 14.71 26.24 -24.58
CA PRO A 269 15.14 27.62 -24.30
C PRO A 269 14.64 28.13 -22.94
N LEU A 270 13.38 27.86 -22.61
CA LEU A 270 12.74 28.33 -21.38
C LEU A 270 13.29 27.65 -20.10
N TRP A 271 14.04 26.55 -20.23
CA TRP A 271 14.64 25.87 -19.08
C TRP A 271 15.52 26.78 -18.24
N LYS A 272 16.32 27.63 -18.90
CA LYS A 272 17.24 28.56 -18.25
C LYS A 272 16.52 29.70 -17.52
N GLU A 273 15.22 29.91 -17.78
CA GLU A 273 14.43 30.93 -17.10
C GLU A 273 14.01 30.50 -15.70
N LEU A 274 13.93 29.18 -15.43
CA LEU A 274 13.52 28.63 -14.15
C LEU A 274 14.44 29.09 -13.01
N LYS A 275 13.85 29.54 -11.90
CA LYS A 275 14.57 29.91 -10.68
C LYS A 275 15.40 28.77 -10.14
N ALA A 276 14.82 27.53 -10.12
CA ALA A 276 15.54 26.35 -9.69
C ALA A 276 16.82 26.08 -10.54
N VAL A 277 16.78 26.34 -11.85
CA VAL A 277 17.93 26.19 -12.73
C VAL A 277 18.98 27.27 -12.46
N LYS A 278 18.57 28.53 -12.35
CA LYS A 278 19.46 29.66 -12.06
C LYS A 278 20.20 29.49 -10.73
N ASN A 279 19.57 28.83 -9.76
CA ASN A 279 20.08 28.62 -8.41
C ASN A 279 20.73 27.24 -8.21
N ASN A 280 20.92 26.43 -9.26
CA ASN A 280 21.43 25.05 -9.17
C ASN A 280 20.59 24.16 -8.22
N GLN A 281 19.28 24.35 -8.18
CA GLN A 281 18.33 23.62 -7.34
C GLN A 281 17.48 22.64 -8.15
N VAL A 282 18.09 21.97 -9.14
CA VAL A 282 17.48 20.90 -9.93
C VAL A 282 18.11 19.58 -9.53
N TYR A 283 17.30 18.63 -9.13
CA TYR A 283 17.71 17.33 -8.63
C TYR A 283 17.08 16.22 -9.46
N GLU A 284 17.92 15.39 -10.10
CA GLU A 284 17.45 14.22 -10.83
C GLU A 284 17.46 13.00 -9.91
N VAL A 285 16.34 12.30 -9.83
CA VAL A 285 16.12 11.17 -8.93
C VAL A 285 15.56 9.97 -9.68
N ASP A 286 15.78 8.78 -9.12
CA ASP A 286 15.30 7.54 -9.70
C ASP A 286 13.76 7.45 -9.64
N VAL A 287 13.13 7.33 -10.83
CA VAL A 287 11.66 7.29 -10.92
C VAL A 287 11.06 6.08 -10.22
N PHE A 288 11.75 4.94 -10.18
CA PHE A 288 11.22 3.74 -9.55
C PHE A 288 11.15 3.92 -8.03
N LYS A 289 12.20 4.47 -7.42
CA LYS A 289 12.22 4.76 -5.98
C LYS A 289 11.21 5.84 -5.60
N TRP A 290 11.13 6.91 -6.39
CA TRP A 290 10.30 8.08 -6.08
C TRP A 290 8.85 7.97 -6.57
N SER A 291 8.49 6.95 -7.36
CA SER A 291 7.14 6.83 -7.93
C SER A 291 6.48 5.47 -7.74
N LEU A 292 7.23 4.37 -7.66
CA LEU A 292 6.64 3.04 -7.67
C LEU A 292 6.67 2.33 -6.31
N ARG A 293 7.63 2.63 -5.45
CA ARG A 293 7.72 2.05 -4.11
C ARG A 293 6.81 2.79 -3.13
N ARG A 294 5.49 2.67 -3.34
CA ARG A 294 4.45 3.34 -2.54
C ARG A 294 4.20 2.56 -1.26
N SER A 295 5.06 2.74 -0.28
CA SER A 295 5.07 2.07 1.01
C SER A 295 5.69 2.98 2.08
N VAL A 296 5.56 2.63 3.35
CA VAL A 296 6.24 3.33 4.45
C VAL A 296 7.76 3.28 4.27
N GLN A 297 8.31 2.15 3.82
CA GLN A 297 9.75 2.02 3.56
C GLN A 297 10.19 2.86 2.35
N GLY A 298 9.37 2.92 1.30
CA GLY A 298 9.60 3.82 0.16
C GLY A 298 9.58 5.29 0.58
N ALA A 299 8.62 5.70 1.41
CA ALA A 299 8.53 7.04 1.97
C ALA A 299 9.75 7.39 2.84
N ASN A 300 10.23 6.43 3.66
CA ASN A 300 11.46 6.58 4.43
C ASN A 300 12.68 6.81 3.53
N GLY A 301 12.81 6.04 2.45
CA GLY A 301 13.90 6.19 1.48
C GLY A 301 13.88 7.55 0.77
N ILE A 302 12.70 8.01 0.36
CA ILE A 302 12.51 9.35 -0.24
C ILE A 302 12.89 10.45 0.76
N ALA A 303 12.47 10.32 2.02
CA ALA A 303 12.79 11.32 3.05
C ALA A 303 14.29 11.41 3.34
N ASP A 304 15.01 10.28 3.40
CA ASP A 304 16.47 10.23 3.58
C ASP A 304 17.21 10.85 2.39
N GLU A 305 16.74 10.60 1.17
CA GLU A 305 17.33 11.19 -0.03
C GLU A 305 17.01 12.69 -0.11
N ALA A 306 15.79 13.10 0.24
CA ALA A 306 15.40 14.50 0.31
C ALA A 306 16.21 15.29 1.36
N GLU A 307 16.51 14.72 2.54
CA GLU A 307 17.40 15.34 3.54
C GLU A 307 18.76 15.68 2.90
N LYS A 308 19.38 14.72 2.21
CA LYS A 308 20.69 14.93 1.56
C LYS A 308 20.65 15.96 0.43
N LEU A 309 19.63 15.89 -0.41
CA LEU A 309 19.54 16.74 -1.60
C LEU A 309 19.07 18.15 -1.28
N LEU A 310 18.07 18.28 -0.40
CA LEU A 310 17.31 19.53 -0.25
C LEU A 310 17.68 20.34 1.00
N PHE A 311 18.26 19.69 2.04
CA PHE A 311 18.64 20.39 3.27
C PHE A 311 20.11 20.85 3.22
N GLU A 312 21.00 20.01 2.69
CA GLU A 312 22.43 20.30 2.68
C GLU A 312 22.89 21.10 1.44
N GLY A 313 22.05 21.20 0.42
CA GLY A 313 22.33 22.02 -0.78
C GLY A 313 23.54 21.54 -1.60
N LYS A 314 23.81 20.23 -1.63
CA LYS A 314 24.93 19.60 -2.38
C LYS A 314 24.49 19.10 -3.73
#